data_5e013ddd7e58bf42c210e12bcf24ae76
#
_entry.id   5e013ddd7e58bf42c210e12bcf24ae76
#
_cell.length_a   1.000
_cell.length_b   1.000
_cell.length_c   1.000
_cell.angle_alpha   90.00
_cell.angle_beta   90.00
_cell.angle_gamma   90.00
#
_symmetry.space_group_name_H-M   'P 1'
#
loop_
_entity.id
_entity.type
_entity.pdbx_description
1 polymer ?
#
loop_
_entity_poly.entity_id
_entity_poly.type
_entity_poly.pdbx_seq_one_letter_code
_entity_poly.pdbx_strand_id
1 'polypeptide(L)'
;MKKLKNMTDTNLLLAITIVVFFIMYIGAVLILGKGFLKPQNFFNILNTNAALIITSVGMSIVMITGGIDISVGGVAALVSMSCAVYLDYHNGSVAGSILIALAIGLLYGLVQGYLVAYLDIQPFIVSLAGMFFARGMTTIVNTKPFNVANEAFVALKNTRIIVPGMGSTNKKGMYIDAYVEIGVIVALIVVVLFFLVLRYMKLGRNFYAVGGNKQSALMLGINVKRTKFISHIICSMLAGIGGYVYFLHVGSGSASHAMGMEMNAIASSIIGGTMLTGGVGNIIGTLFGVLSLSTIQNIVTSAGFDQAWWTGITIAAMLCIFLVIQSLVIARKNK
;
A
#
# COMPACT_ATOMS: atom_id res chain seq x y z
N MET A 1 25.09 -21.93 -3.13
CA MET A 1 25.67 -20.64 -3.53
C MET A 1 25.65 -20.37 -5.04
N LYS A 2 25.94 -21.34 -5.95
CA LYS A 2 25.88 -21.13 -7.43
C LYS A 2 24.50 -20.70 -7.98
N LYS A 3 23.36 -21.18 -7.43
CA LYS A 3 22.01 -20.78 -7.88
C LYS A 3 21.64 -19.32 -7.57
N LEU A 4 22.18 -18.73 -6.50
CA LEU A 4 21.94 -17.32 -6.13
C LEU A 4 22.63 -16.32 -7.07
N LYS A 5 23.74 -16.73 -7.70
CA LYS A 5 24.53 -15.88 -8.61
C LYS A 5 23.86 -15.66 -9.98
N ASN A 6 22.89 -16.52 -10.33
CA ASN A 6 22.16 -16.48 -11.61
C ASN A 6 20.74 -15.88 -11.50
N MET A 7 20.33 -15.41 -10.31
CA MET A 7 19.01 -14.78 -10.14
C MET A 7 19.06 -13.31 -10.57
N THR A 8 17.99 -12.83 -11.18
CA THR A 8 17.80 -11.37 -11.42
C THR A 8 17.66 -10.65 -10.08
N ASP A 9 18.09 -9.39 -10.02
CA ASP A 9 18.05 -8.56 -8.79
C ASP A 9 16.66 -8.55 -8.17
N THR A 10 15.63 -8.43 -9.00
CA THR A 10 14.22 -8.46 -8.59
C THR A 10 13.86 -9.77 -7.88
N ASN A 11 14.28 -10.91 -8.41
CA ASN A 11 13.96 -12.21 -7.80
C ASN A 11 14.76 -12.47 -6.52
N LEU A 12 16.00 -11.99 -6.45
CA LEU A 12 16.82 -12.11 -5.25
C LEU A 12 16.23 -11.27 -4.10
N LEU A 13 15.89 -10.01 -4.37
CA LEU A 13 15.27 -9.14 -3.37
C LEU A 13 13.91 -9.68 -2.93
N LEU A 14 13.09 -10.17 -3.85
CA LEU A 14 11.82 -10.84 -3.53
C LEU A 14 12.02 -12.03 -2.58
N ALA A 15 12.98 -12.91 -2.89
CA ALA A 15 13.26 -14.08 -2.06
C ALA A 15 13.71 -13.66 -0.64
N ILE A 16 14.57 -12.65 -0.53
CA ILE A 16 15.02 -12.11 0.76
C ILE A 16 13.81 -11.58 1.57
N THR A 17 12.94 -10.79 0.95
CA THR A 17 11.76 -10.23 1.63
C THR A 17 10.84 -11.33 2.15
N ILE A 18 10.55 -12.34 1.32
CA ILE A 18 9.69 -13.47 1.72
C ILE A 18 10.32 -14.23 2.90
N VAL A 19 11.61 -14.54 2.81
CA VAL A 19 12.33 -15.28 3.88
C VAL A 19 12.33 -14.46 5.18
N VAL A 20 12.62 -13.17 5.12
CA VAL A 20 12.61 -12.29 6.28
C VAL A 20 11.22 -12.22 6.90
N PHE A 21 10.16 -12.09 6.11
CA PHE A 21 8.79 -12.11 6.62
C PHE A 21 8.49 -13.39 7.41
N PHE A 22 8.80 -14.56 6.85
CA PHE A 22 8.54 -15.83 7.52
C PHE A 22 9.38 -15.99 8.79
N ILE A 23 10.67 -15.60 8.77
CA ILE A 23 11.53 -15.62 9.97
C ILE A 23 10.93 -14.75 11.06
N MET A 24 10.49 -13.54 10.72
CA MET A 24 9.89 -12.60 11.67
C MET A 24 8.56 -13.13 12.22
N TYR A 25 7.69 -13.64 11.34
CA TYR A 25 6.38 -14.16 11.76
C TYR A 25 6.52 -15.40 12.65
N ILE A 26 7.39 -16.34 12.28
CA ILE A 26 7.70 -17.52 13.11
C ILE A 26 8.36 -17.11 14.43
N GLY A 27 9.31 -16.15 14.40
CA GLY A 27 9.91 -15.59 15.60
C GLY A 27 8.87 -14.96 16.53
N ALA A 28 7.91 -14.22 15.99
CA ALA A 28 6.80 -13.65 16.76
C ALA A 28 5.93 -14.76 17.42
N VAL A 29 5.65 -15.83 16.68
CA VAL A 29 4.92 -17.01 17.21
C VAL A 29 5.67 -17.65 18.38
N LEU A 30 6.99 -17.81 18.26
CA LEU A 30 7.81 -18.47 19.28
C LEU A 30 8.00 -17.61 20.56
N ILE A 31 8.19 -16.29 20.38
CA ILE A 31 8.50 -15.36 21.49
C ILE A 31 7.23 -14.87 22.19
N LEU A 32 6.20 -14.49 21.43
CA LEU A 32 4.96 -13.90 21.93
C LEU A 32 3.85 -14.94 22.20
N GLY A 33 4.05 -16.17 21.77
CA GLY A 33 3.26 -17.33 22.13
C GLY A 33 1.88 -17.39 21.48
N LYS A 34 0.91 -17.96 22.22
CA LYS A 34 -0.40 -18.44 21.73
C LYS A 34 -1.27 -17.40 20.97
N GLY A 35 -1.01 -16.11 21.12
CA GLY A 35 -1.73 -15.05 20.41
C GLY A 35 -1.48 -15.07 18.90
N PHE A 36 -0.22 -15.15 18.49
CA PHE A 36 0.20 -15.17 17.08
C PHE A 36 -0.11 -16.48 16.36
N LEU A 37 -0.30 -17.59 17.09
CA LEU A 37 -0.67 -18.90 16.54
C LEU A 37 -2.11 -18.95 16.03
N LYS A 38 -2.99 -18.03 16.44
CA LYS A 38 -4.37 -18.03 15.99
C LYS A 38 -4.45 -17.59 14.52
N PRO A 39 -5.09 -18.38 13.63
CA PRO A 39 -5.22 -18.00 12.22
C PRO A 39 -5.85 -16.62 12.03
N GLN A 40 -6.82 -16.24 12.88
CA GLN A 40 -7.44 -14.93 12.81
C GLN A 40 -6.44 -13.77 12.96
N ASN A 41 -5.33 -13.96 13.68
CA ASN A 41 -4.29 -12.92 13.81
C ASN A 41 -3.62 -12.62 12.46
N PHE A 42 -3.34 -13.65 11.66
CA PHE A 42 -2.84 -13.45 10.30
C PHE A 42 -3.86 -12.73 9.42
N PHE A 43 -5.13 -13.14 9.49
CA PHE A 43 -6.19 -12.45 8.74
C PHE A 43 -6.43 -11.01 9.23
N ASN A 44 -6.25 -10.73 10.51
CA ASN A 44 -6.32 -9.37 11.04
C ASN A 44 -5.21 -8.47 10.48
N ILE A 45 -4.00 -9.01 10.27
CA ILE A 45 -2.93 -8.28 9.58
C ILE A 45 -3.38 -7.89 8.17
N LEU A 46 -4.03 -8.77 7.44
CA LEU A 46 -4.57 -8.48 6.11
C LEU A 46 -5.72 -7.48 6.17
N ASN A 47 -6.68 -7.67 7.08
CA ASN A 47 -7.86 -6.81 7.23
C ASN A 47 -7.44 -5.35 7.52
N THR A 48 -6.57 -5.14 8.49
CA THR A 48 -6.10 -3.81 8.90
C THR A 48 -5.26 -3.13 7.81
N ASN A 49 -4.54 -3.91 7.00
CA ASN A 49 -3.60 -3.37 6.02
C ASN A 49 -4.08 -3.49 4.56
N ALA A 50 -5.32 -3.89 4.31
CA ALA A 50 -5.85 -4.01 2.94
C ALA A 50 -5.70 -2.69 2.15
N ALA A 51 -6.01 -1.56 2.76
CA ALA A 51 -5.83 -0.23 2.18
C ALA A 51 -4.36 0.08 1.88
N LEU A 52 -3.46 -0.23 2.83
CA LEU A 52 -2.03 -0.02 2.66
C LEU A 52 -1.45 -0.92 1.56
N ILE A 53 -1.92 -2.15 1.41
CA ILE A 53 -1.51 -3.04 0.31
C ILE A 53 -1.85 -2.38 -1.04
N ILE A 54 -3.08 -1.89 -1.21
CA ILE A 54 -3.53 -1.25 -2.46
C ILE A 54 -2.69 0.00 -2.78
N THR A 55 -2.52 0.89 -1.81
CA THR A 55 -1.75 2.13 -2.00
C THR A 55 -0.27 1.84 -2.23
N SER A 56 0.31 0.82 -1.57
CA SER A 56 1.70 0.41 -1.78
C SER A 56 1.95 -0.19 -3.16
N VAL A 57 0.96 -0.88 -3.75
CA VAL A 57 1.03 -1.32 -5.15
C VAL A 57 1.15 -0.11 -6.08
N GLY A 58 0.33 0.92 -5.89
CA GLY A 58 0.42 2.17 -6.65
C GLY A 58 1.77 2.86 -6.47
N MET A 59 2.22 2.98 -5.23
CA MET A 59 3.53 3.53 -4.88
C MET A 59 4.67 2.79 -5.58
N SER A 60 4.67 1.46 -5.55
CA SER A 60 5.69 0.64 -6.22
C SER A 60 5.74 0.88 -7.72
N ILE A 61 4.59 1.09 -8.39
CA ILE A 61 4.55 1.38 -9.84
C ILE A 61 5.23 2.72 -10.14
N VAL A 62 4.93 3.77 -9.36
CA VAL A 62 5.59 5.07 -9.54
C VAL A 62 7.08 4.97 -9.20
N MET A 63 7.46 4.26 -8.14
CA MET A 63 8.87 4.04 -7.78
C MET A 63 9.62 3.26 -8.86
N ILE A 64 9.03 2.24 -9.48
CA ILE A 64 9.63 1.51 -10.61
C ILE A 64 9.92 2.47 -11.77
N THR A 65 9.11 3.51 -12.00
CA THR A 65 9.38 4.54 -13.03
C THR A 65 10.38 5.61 -12.59
N GLY A 66 10.92 5.54 -11.38
CA GLY A 66 11.87 6.50 -10.81
C GLY A 66 11.22 7.74 -10.20
N GLY A 67 9.93 7.65 -9.82
CA GLY A 67 9.20 8.71 -9.10
C GLY A 67 8.82 8.29 -7.69
N ILE A 68 8.24 9.23 -6.93
CA ILE A 68 7.62 9.01 -5.62
C ILE A 68 6.32 9.82 -5.59
N ASP A 69 5.25 9.27 -5.01
CA ASP A 69 3.98 9.96 -4.83
C ASP A 69 3.58 10.00 -3.34
N ILE A 70 3.94 11.09 -2.66
CA ILE A 70 3.63 11.27 -1.24
C ILE A 70 2.15 11.63 -1.02
N SER A 71 1.41 11.98 -2.05
CA SER A 71 0.01 12.42 -1.90
C SER A 71 -0.96 11.30 -1.53
N VAL A 72 -0.57 10.02 -1.67
CA VAL A 72 -1.45 8.85 -1.51
C VAL A 72 -2.20 8.83 -0.17
N GLY A 73 -1.56 9.21 0.94
CA GLY A 73 -2.21 9.30 2.25
C GLY A 73 -3.19 10.45 2.35
N GLY A 74 -2.85 11.61 1.77
CA GLY A 74 -3.75 12.76 1.69
C GLY A 74 -4.99 12.46 0.83
N VAL A 75 -4.79 11.82 -0.33
CA VAL A 75 -5.89 11.38 -1.22
C VAL A 75 -6.80 10.38 -0.51
N ALA A 76 -6.22 9.41 0.21
CA ALA A 76 -7.00 8.44 0.98
C ALA A 76 -7.84 9.11 2.08
N ALA A 77 -7.32 10.13 2.77
CA ALA A 77 -8.08 10.90 3.76
C ALA A 77 -9.21 11.69 3.11
N LEU A 78 -8.94 12.37 1.99
CA LEU A 78 -9.94 13.13 1.24
C LEU A 78 -11.08 12.23 0.77
N VAL A 79 -10.76 11.06 0.22
CA VAL A 79 -11.74 10.05 -0.19
C VAL A 79 -12.57 9.60 1.00
N SER A 80 -11.92 9.22 2.11
CA SER A 80 -12.61 8.75 3.32
C SER A 80 -13.63 9.79 3.83
N MET A 81 -13.23 11.06 3.95
CA MET A 81 -14.09 12.12 4.43
C MET A 81 -15.20 12.46 3.43
N SER A 82 -14.89 12.59 2.14
CA SER A 82 -15.87 12.92 1.11
C SER A 82 -16.94 11.83 0.98
N CYS A 83 -16.56 10.55 1.04
CA CYS A 83 -17.50 9.44 1.03
C CYS A 83 -18.37 9.41 2.29
N ALA A 84 -17.79 9.69 3.47
CA ALA A 84 -18.53 9.75 4.72
C ALA A 84 -19.60 10.84 4.70
N VAL A 85 -19.22 12.05 4.29
CA VAL A 85 -20.16 13.20 4.18
C VAL A 85 -21.25 12.92 3.13
N TYR A 86 -20.90 12.36 1.98
CA TYR A 86 -21.86 12.01 0.95
C TYR A 86 -22.91 10.99 1.44
N LEU A 87 -22.48 9.95 2.16
CA LEU A 87 -23.37 8.92 2.67
C LEU A 87 -24.32 9.44 3.75
N ASP A 88 -23.83 10.16 4.75
CA ASP A 88 -24.64 10.55 5.91
C ASP A 88 -25.34 11.91 5.74
N TYR A 89 -24.66 12.93 5.20
CA TYR A 89 -25.23 14.28 5.12
C TYR A 89 -26.08 14.48 3.85
N HIS A 90 -25.81 13.69 2.80
CA HIS A 90 -26.57 13.79 1.54
C HIS A 90 -27.40 12.52 1.26
N ASN A 91 -27.54 11.61 2.24
CA ASN A 91 -28.25 10.33 2.07
C ASN A 91 -27.82 9.58 0.79
N GLY A 92 -26.51 9.61 0.51
CA GLY A 92 -25.94 9.05 -0.70
C GLY A 92 -25.96 7.52 -0.75
N SER A 93 -25.81 6.98 -1.95
CA SER A 93 -25.72 5.53 -2.15
C SER A 93 -24.28 5.05 -2.03
N VAL A 94 -24.07 3.79 -1.65
CA VAL A 94 -22.76 3.13 -1.60
C VAL A 94 -22.08 3.17 -2.99
N ALA A 95 -22.83 2.94 -4.07
CA ALA A 95 -22.28 3.04 -5.43
C ALA A 95 -21.79 4.45 -5.77
N GLY A 96 -22.54 5.49 -5.35
CA GLY A 96 -22.12 6.89 -5.52
C GLY A 96 -20.83 7.21 -4.76
N SER A 97 -20.67 6.68 -3.54
CA SER A 97 -19.44 6.88 -2.75
C SER A 97 -18.22 6.21 -3.42
N ILE A 98 -18.39 5.04 -4.04
CA ILE A 98 -17.32 4.40 -4.83
C ILE A 98 -16.95 5.27 -6.04
N LEU A 99 -17.93 5.83 -6.74
CA LEU A 99 -17.67 6.73 -7.88
C LEU A 99 -16.92 8.00 -7.44
N ILE A 100 -17.26 8.57 -6.28
CA ILE A 100 -16.52 9.71 -5.70
C ILE A 100 -15.06 9.33 -5.45
N ALA A 101 -14.81 8.16 -4.85
CA ALA A 101 -13.44 7.69 -4.59
C ALA A 101 -12.63 7.55 -5.88
N LEU A 102 -13.23 6.96 -6.93
CA LEU A 102 -12.59 6.80 -8.24
C LEU A 102 -12.37 8.17 -8.93
N ALA A 103 -13.34 9.08 -8.85
CA ALA A 103 -13.23 10.42 -9.44
C ALA A 103 -12.10 11.23 -8.77
N ILE A 104 -12.01 11.21 -7.44
CA ILE A 104 -10.92 11.89 -6.71
C ILE A 104 -9.57 11.30 -7.12
N GLY A 105 -9.42 9.97 -7.10
CA GLY A 105 -8.19 9.32 -7.52
C GLY A 105 -7.79 9.64 -8.96
N LEU A 106 -8.75 9.62 -9.88
CA LEU A 106 -8.51 9.96 -11.29
C LEU A 106 -8.09 11.42 -11.47
N LEU A 107 -8.80 12.36 -10.85
CA LEU A 107 -8.48 13.79 -10.95
C LEU A 107 -7.07 14.09 -10.43
N TYR A 108 -6.71 13.54 -9.27
CA TYR A 108 -5.36 13.68 -8.73
C TYR A 108 -4.32 13.09 -9.68
N GLY A 109 -4.57 11.88 -10.19
CA GLY A 109 -3.66 11.22 -11.14
C GLY A 109 -3.46 11.97 -12.44
N LEU A 110 -4.53 12.56 -12.99
CA LEU A 110 -4.46 13.40 -14.19
C LEU A 110 -3.63 14.65 -13.96
N VAL A 111 -3.90 15.39 -12.86
CA VAL A 111 -3.21 16.64 -12.57
C VAL A 111 -1.74 16.37 -12.24
N GLN A 112 -1.43 15.51 -11.29
CA GLN A 112 -0.05 15.22 -10.88
C GLN A 112 0.74 14.56 -12.01
N GLY A 113 0.12 13.59 -12.68
CA GLY A 113 0.74 12.94 -13.83
C GLY A 113 1.09 13.92 -14.95
N TYR A 114 0.22 14.90 -15.22
CA TYR A 114 0.50 15.95 -16.22
C TYR A 114 1.68 16.84 -15.79
N LEU A 115 1.68 17.31 -14.54
CA LEU A 115 2.75 18.17 -14.01
C LEU A 115 4.11 17.46 -14.04
N VAL A 116 4.16 16.17 -13.66
CA VAL A 116 5.40 15.39 -13.63
C VAL A 116 5.86 14.98 -15.03
N ALA A 117 4.93 14.51 -15.88
CA ALA A 117 5.31 13.88 -17.15
C ALA A 117 5.52 14.88 -18.28
N TYR A 118 4.73 15.95 -18.33
CA TYR A 118 4.74 16.90 -19.44
C TYR A 118 5.43 18.23 -19.10
N LEU A 119 5.33 18.70 -17.85
CA LEU A 119 6.05 19.90 -17.38
C LEU A 119 7.40 19.56 -16.75
N ASP A 120 7.76 18.28 -16.63
CA ASP A 120 9.05 17.75 -16.08
C ASP A 120 9.34 18.27 -14.67
N ILE A 121 8.28 18.56 -13.87
CA ILE A 121 8.43 18.96 -12.46
C ILE A 121 8.77 17.71 -11.65
N GLN A 122 9.63 17.86 -10.64
CA GLN A 122 10.04 16.74 -9.80
C GLN A 122 8.84 16.07 -9.11
N PRO A 123 8.68 14.74 -9.20
CA PRO A 123 7.53 14.01 -8.64
C PRO A 123 7.32 14.27 -7.15
N PHE A 124 8.42 14.36 -6.36
CA PHE A 124 8.38 14.65 -4.94
C PHE A 124 7.69 15.99 -4.64
N ILE A 125 8.06 17.06 -5.36
CA ILE A 125 7.51 18.41 -5.15
C ILE A 125 6.02 18.44 -5.50
N VAL A 126 5.64 17.84 -6.64
CA VAL A 126 4.25 17.78 -7.10
C VAL A 126 3.40 17.01 -6.09
N SER A 127 3.87 15.84 -5.66
CA SER A 127 3.11 15.00 -4.74
C SER A 127 3.04 15.57 -3.32
N LEU A 128 4.08 16.28 -2.87
CA LEU A 128 4.05 17.01 -1.60
C LEU A 128 2.99 18.13 -1.61
N ALA A 129 2.96 18.93 -2.67
CA ALA A 129 1.92 19.94 -2.86
C ALA A 129 0.53 19.29 -2.94
N GLY A 130 0.39 18.18 -3.66
CA GLY A 130 -0.84 17.39 -3.75
C GLY A 130 -1.30 16.86 -2.39
N MET A 131 -0.37 16.39 -1.55
CA MET A 131 -0.67 15.94 -0.19
C MET A 131 -1.24 17.08 0.67
N PHE A 132 -0.60 18.24 0.70
CA PHE A 132 -1.10 19.38 1.45
C PHE A 132 -2.46 19.86 0.94
N PHE A 133 -2.63 19.90 -0.39
CA PHE A 133 -3.92 20.25 -0.99
C PHE A 133 -5.01 19.24 -0.58
N ALA A 134 -4.74 17.94 -0.65
CA ALA A 134 -5.70 16.91 -0.23
C ALA A 134 -6.06 17.04 1.26
N ARG A 135 -5.07 17.24 2.13
CA ARG A 135 -5.30 17.43 3.57
C ARG A 135 -6.14 18.68 3.86
N GLY A 136 -5.82 19.80 3.20
CA GLY A 136 -6.62 21.04 3.30
C GLY A 136 -8.06 20.84 2.84
N MET A 137 -8.25 20.22 1.67
CA MET A 137 -9.59 19.89 1.15
C MET A 137 -10.37 18.95 2.06
N THR A 138 -9.72 17.96 2.68
CA THR A 138 -10.36 17.07 3.67
C THR A 138 -10.97 17.87 4.81
N THR A 139 -10.26 18.88 5.33
CA THR A 139 -10.73 19.76 6.41
C THR A 139 -11.85 20.69 5.94
N ILE A 140 -11.81 21.16 4.68
CA ILE A 140 -12.88 21.96 4.07
C ILE A 140 -14.17 21.15 3.94
N VAL A 141 -14.08 19.87 3.56
CA VAL A 141 -15.23 18.97 3.43
C VAL A 141 -15.92 18.78 4.79
N ASN A 142 -15.17 18.46 5.85
CA ASN A 142 -15.67 18.47 7.21
C ASN A 142 -14.52 18.55 8.23
N THR A 143 -14.69 19.42 9.23
CA THR A 143 -13.70 19.63 10.31
C THR A 143 -13.84 18.64 11.45
N LYS A 144 -15.05 18.13 11.70
CA LYS A 144 -15.34 17.26 12.85
C LYS A 144 -15.34 15.79 12.44
N PRO A 145 -14.68 14.90 13.19
CA PRO A 145 -14.78 13.46 12.95
C PRO A 145 -16.18 12.97 13.32
N PHE A 146 -16.70 12.01 12.56
CA PHE A 146 -17.97 11.35 12.82
C PHE A 146 -18.00 9.92 12.30
N ASN A 147 -18.82 9.07 12.92
CA ASN A 147 -19.08 7.70 12.44
C ASN A 147 -20.23 7.71 11.44
N VAL A 148 -20.10 6.93 10.38
CA VAL A 148 -21.12 6.80 9.34
C VAL A 148 -22.25 5.90 9.83
N ALA A 149 -23.46 6.42 9.77
CA ALA A 149 -24.68 5.73 10.19
C ALA A 149 -25.51 5.13 9.03
N ASN A 150 -25.16 5.43 7.77
CA ASN A 150 -25.85 4.91 6.59
C ASN A 150 -25.96 3.38 6.63
N GLU A 151 -27.18 2.85 6.68
CA GLU A 151 -27.46 1.41 6.89
C GLU A 151 -26.81 0.52 5.83
N ALA A 152 -26.90 0.90 4.56
CA ALA A 152 -26.32 0.13 3.46
C ALA A 152 -24.79 0.04 3.55
N PHE A 153 -24.15 1.14 3.95
CA PHE A 153 -22.70 1.17 4.17
C PHE A 153 -22.30 0.34 5.39
N VAL A 154 -23.04 0.45 6.50
CA VAL A 154 -22.77 -0.33 7.72
C VAL A 154 -22.95 -1.82 7.46
N ALA A 155 -23.95 -2.22 6.68
CA ALA A 155 -24.14 -3.61 6.25
C ALA A 155 -22.93 -4.10 5.43
N LEU A 156 -22.47 -3.30 4.46
CA LEU A 156 -21.29 -3.63 3.65
C LEU A 156 -20.02 -3.73 4.50
N LYS A 157 -19.79 -2.77 5.41
CA LYS A 157 -18.65 -2.76 6.35
C LYS A 157 -18.62 -4.02 7.21
N ASN A 158 -19.76 -4.46 7.70
CA ASN A 158 -19.89 -5.61 8.61
C ASN A 158 -19.91 -6.95 7.87
N THR A 159 -19.87 -6.96 6.54
CA THR A 159 -19.82 -8.19 5.75
C THR A 159 -18.47 -8.88 5.96
N ARG A 160 -18.53 -10.09 6.50
CA ARG A 160 -17.37 -10.94 6.79
C ARG A 160 -17.39 -12.16 5.92
N ILE A 161 -16.28 -12.46 5.28
CA ILE A 161 -16.12 -13.66 4.48
C ILE A 161 -15.43 -14.69 5.36
N ILE A 162 -16.18 -15.74 5.72
CA ILE A 162 -15.70 -16.81 6.59
C ILE A 162 -14.69 -17.67 5.83
N VAL A 163 -13.57 -17.99 6.49
CA VAL A 163 -12.57 -18.93 5.97
C VAL A 163 -12.77 -20.27 6.66
N PRO A 164 -13.42 -21.26 5.99
CA PRO A 164 -13.80 -22.49 6.64
C PRO A 164 -12.55 -23.31 7.05
N GLY A 165 -12.61 -23.92 8.23
CA GLY A 165 -11.53 -24.76 8.77
C GLY A 165 -10.35 -24.00 9.38
N MET A 166 -10.33 -22.67 9.31
CA MET A 166 -9.32 -21.83 9.95
C MET A 166 -9.94 -21.02 11.09
N GLY A 167 -10.33 -21.69 12.17
CA GLY A 167 -10.86 -21.04 13.35
C GLY A 167 -10.02 -21.26 14.59
N SER A 168 -10.43 -20.69 15.71
CA SER A 168 -9.83 -20.93 17.01
C SER A 168 -10.88 -20.90 18.11
N THR A 169 -10.66 -21.70 19.14
CA THR A 169 -11.53 -21.71 20.32
C THR A 169 -11.28 -20.45 21.15
N ASN A 170 -12.33 -19.74 21.52
CA ASN A 170 -12.27 -18.59 22.40
C ASN A 170 -12.07 -19.03 23.87
N LYS A 171 -11.89 -18.06 24.79
CA LYS A 171 -11.75 -18.34 26.25
C LYS A 171 -12.98 -19.01 26.87
N LYS A 172 -14.13 -18.97 26.20
CA LYS A 172 -15.40 -19.59 26.64
C LYS A 172 -15.63 -20.98 26.04
N GLY A 173 -14.64 -21.56 25.33
CA GLY A 173 -14.75 -22.88 24.71
C GLY A 173 -15.51 -22.92 23.37
N MET A 174 -16.03 -21.79 22.86
CA MET A 174 -16.73 -21.74 21.56
C MET A 174 -15.71 -21.62 20.43
N TYR A 175 -15.91 -22.41 19.39
CA TYR A 175 -15.16 -22.32 18.15
C TYR A 175 -15.65 -21.11 17.36
N ILE A 176 -14.74 -20.26 16.93
CA ILE A 176 -15.00 -19.09 16.08
C ILE A 176 -14.17 -19.23 14.82
N ASP A 177 -14.85 -19.27 13.68
CA ASP A 177 -14.21 -19.30 12.36
C ASP A 177 -13.44 -18.00 12.10
N ALA A 178 -12.32 -18.12 11.40
CA ALA A 178 -11.58 -16.97 10.93
C ALA A 178 -12.34 -16.28 9.78
N TYR A 179 -12.15 -14.97 9.67
CA TYR A 179 -12.80 -14.17 8.62
C TYR A 179 -11.85 -13.17 8.00
N VAL A 180 -12.15 -12.79 6.77
CA VAL A 180 -11.56 -11.66 6.07
C VAL A 180 -12.63 -10.64 5.71
N GLU A 181 -12.25 -9.36 5.70
CA GLU A 181 -13.09 -8.26 5.24
C GLU A 181 -13.06 -8.15 3.71
N ILE A 182 -14.09 -7.55 3.12
CA ILE A 182 -14.16 -7.32 1.66
C ILE A 182 -12.93 -6.59 1.13
N GLY A 183 -12.37 -5.66 1.91
CA GLY A 183 -11.17 -4.91 1.55
C GLY A 183 -9.98 -5.78 1.21
N VAL A 184 -9.82 -6.95 1.87
CA VAL A 184 -8.75 -7.91 1.57
C VAL A 184 -8.91 -8.53 0.19
N ILE A 185 -10.14 -8.87 -0.20
CA ILE A 185 -10.41 -9.42 -1.54
C ILE A 185 -10.02 -8.39 -2.60
N VAL A 186 -10.43 -7.12 -2.42
CA VAL A 186 -10.04 -6.02 -3.33
C VAL A 186 -8.53 -5.86 -3.39
N ALA A 187 -7.84 -5.89 -2.25
CA ALA A 187 -6.39 -5.78 -2.19
C ALA A 187 -5.69 -6.93 -2.95
N LEU A 188 -6.13 -8.17 -2.75
CA LEU A 188 -5.55 -9.32 -3.44
C LEU A 188 -5.82 -9.29 -4.96
N ILE A 189 -7.02 -8.86 -5.39
CA ILE A 189 -7.33 -8.65 -6.81
C ILE A 189 -6.37 -7.61 -7.40
N VAL A 190 -6.15 -6.48 -6.72
CA VAL A 190 -5.22 -5.43 -7.15
C VAL A 190 -3.79 -5.97 -7.27
N VAL A 191 -3.32 -6.73 -6.27
CA VAL A 191 -1.99 -7.36 -6.29
C VAL A 191 -1.84 -8.29 -7.50
N VAL A 192 -2.80 -9.20 -7.73
CA VAL A 192 -2.76 -10.14 -8.85
C VAL A 192 -2.83 -9.40 -10.19
N LEU A 193 -3.75 -8.44 -10.32
CA LEU A 193 -3.91 -7.64 -11.53
C LEU A 193 -2.60 -6.94 -11.92
N PHE A 194 -2.01 -6.19 -10.99
CA PHE A 194 -0.79 -5.42 -11.28
C PHE A 194 0.46 -6.30 -11.36
N PHE A 195 0.50 -7.44 -10.69
CA PHE A 195 1.53 -8.45 -10.96
C PHE A 195 1.47 -8.93 -12.41
N LEU A 196 0.28 -9.26 -12.94
CA LEU A 196 0.10 -9.67 -14.33
C LEU A 196 0.43 -8.53 -15.31
N VAL A 197 -0.01 -7.31 -15.02
CA VAL A 197 0.30 -6.11 -15.84
C VAL A 197 1.82 -5.90 -15.94
N LEU A 198 2.53 -5.90 -14.80
CA LEU A 198 3.97 -5.67 -14.80
C LEU A 198 4.76 -6.79 -15.47
N ARG A 199 4.30 -8.04 -15.35
CA ARG A 199 5.02 -9.20 -15.88
C ARG A 199 4.76 -9.44 -17.37
N TYR A 200 3.51 -9.30 -17.81
CA TYR A 200 3.11 -9.75 -19.16
C TYR A 200 2.76 -8.63 -20.13
N MET A 201 2.34 -7.46 -19.64
CA MET A 201 1.90 -6.37 -20.52
C MET A 201 3.06 -5.47 -20.98
N LYS A 202 2.90 -4.86 -22.16
CA LYS A 202 3.84 -3.86 -22.70
C LYS A 202 4.02 -2.67 -21.73
N LEU A 203 2.95 -2.30 -21.05
CA LEU A 203 2.95 -1.20 -20.08
C LEU A 203 3.94 -1.45 -18.95
N GLY A 204 3.94 -2.66 -18.37
CA GLY A 204 4.89 -3.04 -17.31
C GLY A 204 6.33 -2.97 -17.79
N ARG A 205 6.63 -3.54 -18.98
CA ARG A 205 7.98 -3.44 -19.56
C ARG A 205 8.43 -2.00 -19.76
N ASN A 206 7.53 -1.11 -20.16
CA ASN A 206 7.84 0.30 -20.30
C ASN A 206 8.17 0.96 -18.95
N PHE A 207 7.46 0.62 -17.87
CA PHE A 207 7.76 1.14 -16.53
C PHE A 207 9.18 0.78 -16.10
N TYR A 208 9.57 -0.48 -16.22
CA TYR A 208 10.93 -0.93 -15.91
C TYR A 208 11.99 -0.27 -16.79
N ALA A 209 11.74 -0.15 -18.10
CA ALA A 209 12.68 0.45 -19.03
C ALA A 209 12.91 1.94 -18.72
N VAL A 210 11.82 2.70 -18.47
CA VAL A 210 11.90 4.14 -18.16
C VAL A 210 12.60 4.39 -16.84
N GLY A 211 12.33 3.56 -15.82
CA GLY A 211 12.97 3.69 -14.51
C GLY A 211 14.41 3.21 -14.50
N GLY A 212 14.77 2.23 -15.33
CA GLY A 212 16.15 1.74 -15.42
C GLY A 212 17.08 2.74 -16.10
N ASN A 213 16.69 3.26 -17.26
CA ASN A 213 17.44 4.32 -17.94
C ASN A 213 16.52 5.08 -18.90
N LYS A 214 16.19 6.33 -18.53
CA LYS A 214 15.31 7.22 -19.32
C LYS A 214 15.83 7.42 -20.78
N GLN A 215 17.13 7.58 -20.94
CA GLN A 215 17.73 7.88 -22.25
C GLN A 215 17.73 6.65 -23.17
N SER A 216 18.08 5.49 -22.64
CA SER A 216 18.00 4.23 -23.38
C SER A 216 16.56 3.88 -23.75
N ALA A 217 15.59 4.12 -22.86
CA ALA A 217 14.18 3.92 -23.16
C ALA A 217 13.69 4.79 -24.32
N LEU A 218 14.12 6.07 -24.37
CA LEU A 218 13.83 6.96 -25.50
C LEU A 218 14.42 6.44 -26.83
N MET A 219 15.67 5.97 -26.82
CA MET A 219 16.32 5.39 -28.00
C MET A 219 15.59 4.15 -28.52
N LEU A 220 14.96 3.39 -27.63
CA LEU A 220 14.12 2.23 -27.98
C LEU A 220 12.70 2.62 -28.44
N GLY A 221 12.42 3.92 -28.60
CA GLY A 221 11.11 4.41 -29.04
C GLY A 221 10.02 4.37 -27.97
N ILE A 222 10.37 4.22 -26.68
CA ILE A 222 9.40 4.24 -25.58
C ILE A 222 9.03 5.69 -25.29
N ASN A 223 7.73 5.99 -25.28
CA ASN A 223 7.23 7.30 -24.89
C ASN A 223 7.33 7.47 -23.37
N VAL A 224 8.44 8.06 -22.90
CA VAL A 224 8.73 8.27 -21.48
C VAL A 224 7.67 9.13 -20.80
N LYS A 225 7.23 10.24 -21.45
CA LYS A 225 6.22 11.14 -20.90
C LYS A 225 4.91 10.40 -20.64
N ARG A 226 4.40 9.68 -21.65
CA ARG A 226 3.17 8.89 -21.53
C ARG A 226 3.31 7.79 -20.46
N THR A 227 4.46 7.15 -20.35
CA THR A 227 4.73 6.09 -19.38
C THR A 227 4.68 6.64 -17.96
N LYS A 228 5.34 7.76 -17.67
CA LYS A 228 5.28 8.45 -16.38
C LYS A 228 3.87 8.95 -16.06
N PHE A 229 3.17 9.53 -17.03
CA PHE A 229 1.80 10.00 -16.87
C PHE A 229 0.87 8.87 -16.41
N ILE A 230 0.92 7.72 -17.07
CA ILE A 230 0.09 6.55 -16.75
C ILE A 230 0.46 6.00 -15.36
N SER A 231 1.74 5.99 -14.97
CA SER A 231 2.14 5.49 -13.64
C SER A 231 1.54 6.32 -12.50
N HIS A 232 1.49 7.66 -12.65
CA HIS A 232 0.86 8.55 -11.65
C HIS A 232 -0.67 8.39 -11.62
N ILE A 233 -1.33 8.25 -12.78
CA ILE A 233 -2.76 7.97 -12.84
C ILE A 233 -3.08 6.67 -12.07
N ILE A 234 -2.33 5.60 -12.34
CA ILE A 234 -2.53 4.31 -11.66
C ILE A 234 -2.32 4.46 -10.15
N CYS A 235 -1.24 5.15 -9.73
CA CYS A 235 -0.94 5.35 -8.32
C CYS A 235 -2.06 6.09 -7.59
N SER A 236 -2.49 7.24 -8.13
CA SER A 236 -3.55 8.04 -7.52
C SER A 236 -4.92 7.34 -7.58
N MET A 237 -5.22 6.57 -8.64
CA MET A 237 -6.42 5.73 -8.70
C MET A 237 -6.40 4.66 -7.60
N LEU A 238 -5.26 4.00 -7.40
CA LEU A 238 -5.09 3.04 -6.32
C LEU A 238 -5.11 3.70 -4.93
N ALA A 239 -4.65 4.95 -4.80
CA ALA A 239 -4.82 5.74 -3.58
C ALA A 239 -6.31 6.04 -3.31
N GLY A 240 -7.09 6.31 -4.35
CA GLY A 240 -8.55 6.47 -4.24
C GLY A 240 -9.25 5.18 -3.78
N ILE A 241 -8.94 4.05 -4.43
CA ILE A 241 -9.48 2.72 -4.07
C ILE A 241 -9.02 2.34 -2.65
N GLY A 242 -7.73 2.51 -2.33
CA GLY A 242 -7.18 2.25 -1.00
C GLY A 242 -7.83 3.13 0.07
N GLY A 243 -8.08 4.42 -0.25
CA GLY A 243 -8.80 5.34 0.63
C GLY A 243 -10.23 4.89 0.91
N TYR A 244 -10.94 4.37 -0.10
CA TYR A 244 -12.27 3.79 0.08
C TYR A 244 -12.24 2.51 0.93
N VAL A 245 -11.27 1.62 0.70
CA VAL A 245 -11.09 0.41 1.52
C VAL A 245 -10.71 0.76 2.96
N TYR A 246 -9.89 1.79 3.16
CA TYR A 246 -9.60 2.34 4.49
C TYR A 246 -10.86 2.86 5.18
N PHE A 247 -11.66 3.63 4.46
CA PHE A 247 -12.95 4.13 4.92
C PHE A 247 -13.92 2.99 5.29
N LEU A 248 -13.99 1.97 4.46
CA LEU A 248 -14.82 0.78 4.73
C LEU A 248 -14.37 0.05 6.01
N HIS A 249 -13.06 -0.08 6.25
CA HIS A 249 -12.51 -0.71 7.45
C HIS A 249 -12.82 0.10 8.71
N VAL A 250 -12.56 1.42 8.69
CA VAL A 250 -12.74 2.30 9.86
C VAL A 250 -14.21 2.64 10.11
N GLY A 251 -14.98 2.95 9.06
CA GLY A 251 -16.40 3.29 9.14
C GLY A 251 -16.69 4.70 9.65
N SER A 252 -15.75 5.62 9.49
CA SER A 252 -15.88 7.00 9.95
C SER A 252 -15.20 7.97 8.99
N GLY A 253 -15.54 9.26 9.06
CA GLY A 253 -14.84 10.35 8.41
C GLY A 253 -13.99 11.12 9.42
N SER A 254 -12.72 11.39 9.11
CA SER A 254 -11.86 12.25 9.93
C SER A 254 -10.75 12.87 9.08
N ALA A 255 -10.42 14.13 9.35
CA ALA A 255 -9.32 14.81 8.67
C ALA A 255 -7.93 14.20 8.99
N SER A 256 -7.80 13.50 10.14
CA SER A 256 -6.58 12.81 10.55
C SER A 256 -6.44 11.39 9.98
N HIS A 257 -7.40 10.92 9.19
CA HIS A 257 -7.34 9.59 8.60
C HIS A 257 -6.12 9.42 7.69
N ALA A 258 -5.63 8.18 7.59
CA ALA A 258 -4.51 7.80 6.75
C ALA A 258 -3.24 8.67 6.93
N MET A 259 -3.04 9.26 8.12
CA MET A 259 -1.83 10.03 8.43
C MET A 259 -0.63 9.06 8.51
N GLY A 260 0.44 9.37 7.75
CA GLY A 260 1.62 8.50 7.65
C GLY A 260 1.47 7.30 6.71
N MET A 261 0.30 7.10 6.09
CA MET A 261 0.08 6.01 5.13
C MET A 261 1.04 6.13 3.95
N GLU A 262 1.36 7.35 3.51
CA GLU A 262 2.34 7.63 2.47
C GLU A 262 3.73 7.08 2.80
N MET A 263 4.20 7.32 4.02
CA MET A 263 5.50 6.81 4.48
C MET A 263 5.50 5.29 4.62
N ASN A 264 4.40 4.73 5.14
CA ASN A 264 4.23 3.28 5.24
C ASN A 264 4.19 2.61 3.85
N ALA A 265 3.57 3.25 2.85
CA ALA A 265 3.52 2.74 1.48
C ALA A 265 4.91 2.75 0.83
N ILE A 266 5.70 3.82 1.03
CA ILE A 266 7.09 3.90 0.57
C ILE A 266 7.93 2.82 1.27
N ALA A 267 7.85 2.75 2.60
CA ALA A 267 8.61 1.77 3.40
C ALA A 267 8.29 0.33 2.98
N SER A 268 7.01 0.00 2.83
CA SER A 268 6.57 -1.33 2.39
C SER A 268 7.07 -1.67 0.98
N SER A 269 7.08 -0.70 0.07
CA SER A 269 7.60 -0.89 -1.29
C SER A 269 9.11 -1.16 -1.29
N ILE A 270 9.88 -0.42 -0.47
CA ILE A 270 11.32 -0.61 -0.31
C ILE A 270 11.63 -1.96 0.34
N ILE A 271 10.96 -2.28 1.46
CA ILE A 271 11.07 -3.58 2.13
C ILE A 271 10.74 -4.70 1.14
N GLY A 272 9.74 -4.49 0.28
CA GLY A 272 9.33 -5.37 -0.79
C GLY A 272 10.34 -5.52 -1.95
N GLY A 273 11.47 -4.80 -1.91
CA GLY A 273 12.52 -4.87 -2.91
C GLY A 273 12.34 -3.93 -4.10
N THR A 274 11.45 -2.95 -4.01
CA THR A 274 11.35 -1.87 -5.00
C THR A 274 12.40 -0.81 -4.72
N MET A 275 13.19 -0.46 -5.73
CA MET A 275 14.30 0.50 -5.58
C MET A 275 13.83 1.94 -5.79
N LEU A 276 14.34 2.85 -4.97
CA LEU A 276 14.10 4.30 -5.12
C LEU A 276 14.68 4.87 -6.42
N THR A 277 15.75 4.26 -6.94
CA THR A 277 16.38 4.68 -8.19
C THR A 277 15.56 4.33 -9.43
N GLY A 278 14.54 3.48 -9.28
CA GLY A 278 13.73 2.97 -10.39
C GLY A 278 14.28 1.72 -11.06
N GLY A 279 13.55 1.19 -12.00
CA GLY A 279 13.92 0.05 -12.86
C GLY A 279 13.88 -1.34 -12.19
N VAL A 280 13.70 -1.42 -10.87
CA VAL A 280 13.63 -2.66 -10.11
C VAL A 280 12.48 -2.63 -9.11
N GLY A 281 11.71 -3.69 -9.04
CA GLY A 281 10.59 -3.83 -8.10
C GLY A 281 9.70 -5.03 -8.44
N ASN A 282 8.89 -5.45 -7.48
CA ASN A 282 7.95 -6.56 -7.65
C ASN A 282 6.73 -6.37 -6.74
N ILE A 283 5.53 -6.48 -7.31
CA ILE A 283 4.27 -6.30 -6.57
C ILE A 283 4.06 -7.36 -5.48
N ILE A 284 4.48 -8.60 -5.73
CA ILE A 284 4.43 -9.65 -4.70
C ILE A 284 5.38 -9.28 -3.55
N GLY A 285 6.56 -8.76 -3.87
CA GLY A 285 7.48 -8.23 -2.87
C GLY A 285 6.85 -7.13 -2.04
N THR A 286 6.15 -6.19 -2.67
CA THR A 286 5.41 -5.11 -1.98
C THR A 286 4.36 -5.67 -1.01
N LEU A 287 3.60 -6.69 -1.41
CA LEU A 287 2.67 -7.37 -0.50
C LEU A 287 3.39 -7.90 0.75
N PHE A 288 4.47 -8.65 0.57
CA PHE A 288 5.27 -9.14 1.70
C PHE A 288 5.96 -8.02 2.48
N GLY A 289 6.26 -6.90 1.84
CA GLY A 289 6.75 -5.69 2.51
C GLY A 289 5.72 -5.10 3.48
N VAL A 290 4.46 -4.98 3.06
CA VAL A 290 3.35 -4.55 3.94
C VAL A 290 3.15 -5.54 5.08
N LEU A 291 3.12 -6.83 4.80
CA LEU A 291 2.97 -7.87 5.82
C LEU A 291 4.12 -7.83 6.85
N SER A 292 5.35 -7.63 6.39
CA SER A 292 6.52 -7.50 7.27
C SER A 292 6.41 -6.27 8.17
N LEU A 293 6.07 -5.12 7.59
CA LEU A 293 5.90 -3.87 8.33
C LEU A 293 4.81 -4.00 9.39
N SER A 294 3.67 -4.58 9.05
CA SER A 294 2.57 -4.79 9.99
C SER A 294 2.91 -5.84 11.06
N THR A 295 3.62 -6.90 10.71
CA THR A 295 4.07 -7.91 11.68
C THR A 295 4.97 -7.27 12.73
N ILE A 296 5.90 -6.40 12.33
CA ILE A 296 6.75 -5.67 13.28
C ILE A 296 5.93 -4.76 14.18
N GLN A 297 4.97 -4.00 13.64
CA GLN A 297 4.08 -3.16 14.45
C GLN A 297 3.36 -4.01 15.51
N ASN A 298 2.84 -5.17 15.11
CA ASN A 298 2.17 -6.08 16.03
C ASN A 298 3.12 -6.69 17.08
N ILE A 299 4.38 -6.99 16.71
CA ILE A 299 5.40 -7.46 17.65
C ILE A 299 5.68 -6.38 18.69
N VAL A 300 5.92 -5.14 18.26
CA VAL A 300 6.25 -4.00 19.13
C VAL A 300 5.12 -3.73 20.14
N THR A 301 3.88 -3.67 19.66
CA THR A 301 2.71 -3.46 20.53
C THR A 301 2.47 -4.65 21.47
N SER A 302 2.64 -5.89 20.99
CA SER A 302 2.46 -7.09 21.83
C SER A 302 3.57 -7.26 22.87
N ALA A 303 4.75 -6.67 22.64
CA ALA A 303 5.84 -6.61 23.62
C ALA A 303 5.65 -5.54 24.71
N GLY A 304 4.55 -4.79 24.67
CA GLY A 304 4.23 -3.74 25.64
C GLY A 304 4.74 -2.35 25.26
N PHE A 305 5.29 -2.19 24.06
CA PHE A 305 5.73 -0.90 23.50
C PHE A 305 4.60 -0.27 22.67
N ASP A 306 3.46 0.00 23.29
CA ASP A 306 2.22 0.48 22.64
C ASP A 306 2.20 1.99 22.35
N GLN A 307 3.24 2.73 22.76
CA GLN A 307 3.39 4.13 22.41
C GLN A 307 3.73 4.30 20.91
N ALA A 308 3.02 5.20 20.23
CA ALA A 308 3.13 5.40 18.76
C ALA A 308 4.56 5.67 18.27
N TRP A 309 5.41 6.33 19.08
CA TRP A 309 6.80 6.62 18.72
C TRP A 309 7.69 5.38 18.67
N TRP A 310 7.44 4.33 19.47
CA TRP A 310 8.17 3.07 19.36
C TRP A 310 7.96 2.39 18.00
N THR A 311 6.72 2.40 17.53
CA THR A 311 6.37 1.88 16.21
C THR A 311 7.14 2.65 15.12
N GLY A 312 7.19 3.98 15.19
CA GLY A 312 7.93 4.82 14.25
C GLY A 312 9.44 4.51 14.23
N ILE A 313 10.08 4.40 15.41
CA ILE A 313 11.50 4.05 15.53
C ILE A 313 11.79 2.68 14.90
N THR A 314 10.94 1.69 15.17
CA THR A 314 11.14 0.31 14.69
C THR A 314 10.98 0.24 13.16
N ILE A 315 10.00 0.95 12.58
CA ILE A 315 9.82 1.06 11.13
C ILE A 315 11.06 1.70 10.49
N ALA A 316 11.55 2.81 11.05
CA ALA A 316 12.72 3.50 10.53
C ALA A 316 13.98 2.62 10.59
N ALA A 317 14.21 1.92 11.70
CA ALA A 317 15.33 0.99 11.84
C ALA A 317 15.26 -0.16 10.81
N MET A 318 14.08 -0.74 10.62
CA MET A 318 13.87 -1.80 9.64
C MET A 318 14.12 -1.30 8.20
N LEU A 319 13.61 -0.13 7.89
CA LEU A 319 13.83 0.49 6.58
C LEU A 319 15.32 0.71 6.31
N CYS A 320 16.07 1.21 7.29
CA CYS A 320 17.52 1.35 7.18
C CYS A 320 18.22 0.01 6.94
N ILE A 321 17.84 -1.04 7.67
CA ILE A 321 18.40 -2.39 7.49
C ILE A 321 18.14 -2.90 6.05
N PHE A 322 16.91 -2.74 5.55
CA PHE A 322 16.59 -3.17 4.19
C PHE A 322 17.32 -2.36 3.12
N LEU A 323 17.48 -1.05 3.29
CA LEU A 323 18.26 -0.21 2.38
C LEU A 323 19.74 -0.63 2.34
N VAL A 324 20.33 -0.96 3.50
CA VAL A 324 21.71 -1.49 3.57
C VAL A 324 21.79 -2.84 2.84
N ILE A 325 20.84 -3.76 3.07
CA ILE A 325 20.81 -5.05 2.37
C ILE A 325 20.71 -4.84 0.86
N GLN A 326 19.81 -3.96 0.39
CA GLN A 326 19.67 -3.65 -1.04
C GLN A 326 20.99 -3.10 -1.62
N SER A 327 21.62 -2.15 -0.93
CA SER A 327 22.89 -1.56 -1.35
C SER A 327 24.01 -2.61 -1.45
N LEU A 328 24.10 -3.51 -0.48
CA LEU A 328 25.09 -4.59 -0.49
C LEU A 328 24.85 -5.61 -1.61
N VAL A 329 23.60 -5.94 -1.91
CA VAL A 329 23.22 -6.84 -3.01
C VAL A 329 23.67 -6.26 -4.34
N ILE A 330 23.41 -4.96 -4.57
CA ILE A 330 23.78 -4.26 -5.80
C ILE A 330 25.30 -4.13 -5.93
N ALA A 331 25.99 -3.73 -4.85
CA ALA A 331 27.44 -3.57 -4.85
C ALA A 331 28.19 -4.87 -5.15
N ARG A 332 27.69 -6.02 -4.71
CA ARG A 332 28.28 -7.33 -4.99
C ARG A 332 28.19 -7.76 -6.46
N LYS A 333 27.27 -7.22 -7.21
CA LYS A 333 27.06 -7.59 -8.62
C LYS A 333 27.88 -6.73 -9.57
N ASN A 334 28.24 -5.50 -9.13
CA ASN A 334 29.10 -4.60 -9.90
C ASN A 334 30.60 -4.91 -9.74
N LYS A 335 30.94 -5.90 -8.92
CA LYS A 335 32.25 -6.56 -8.81
C LYS A 335 32.24 -7.92 -9.51
#